data_e1034592ee7f299ea8b6cc58ecc48900
#
_entry.id   e1034592ee7f299ea8b6cc58ecc48900
#
_cell.length_a   1.000
_cell.length_b   1.000
_cell.length_c   1.000
_cell.angle_alpha   90.00
_cell.angle_beta   90.00
_cell.angle_gamma   90.00
#
_symmetry.space_group_name_H-M   'P 1'
#
loop_
_entity.id
_entity.type
_entity.pdbx_description
1 polymer ?
#
loop_
_entity_poly.entity_id
_entity_poly.type
_entity_poly.pdbx_seq_one_letter_code
_entity_poly.pdbx_strand_id
1 'polypeptide(L)'
;MIRIEEELVVNNKTIDARILSRMFLAGAKNLEAKKEWINELNVFPVPDGDTGTNMTMTIMSAAAEVSALTDPDMETLAKAISSGSLRGARGNSGVILSQLLRGFTKSVKKAKELDALAVAAAMDRAVETAYKAVMKPKEGTILTVAREAALKAAEIAPEAEELQPFFEEVFAHAEATLAKTPEMLPVLKEAGVVDSGGQGLLEVCLLYTSPSPRDRSLSR
;
A
#
# COMPACT_ATOMS: atom_id res chain seq x y z
N MET A 1 -4.02 -7.18 38.93
CA MET A 1 -5.01 -6.90 37.89
C MET A 1 -4.87 -5.42 37.58
N ILE A 2 -3.91 -5.08 36.69
CA ILE A 2 -3.40 -3.72 36.50
C ILE A 2 -3.70 -3.32 35.07
N ARG A 3 -4.53 -2.31 34.95
CA ARG A 3 -4.61 -1.25 33.93
C ARG A 3 -3.69 -1.42 32.72
N ILE A 4 -4.24 -2.02 31.66
CA ILE A 4 -3.72 -1.96 30.29
C ILE A 4 -4.77 -1.33 29.33
N GLU A 5 -5.82 -0.73 29.88
CA GLU A 5 -6.98 -0.22 29.10
C GLU A 5 -6.96 1.29 28.83
N GLU A 6 -5.94 2.05 29.24
CA GLU A 6 -5.97 3.53 29.15
C GLU A 6 -5.00 4.14 28.11
N GLU A 7 -4.29 3.37 27.28
CA GLU A 7 -3.30 3.92 26.33
C GLU A 7 -3.61 3.72 24.85
N LEU A 8 -4.83 3.41 24.48
CA LEU A 8 -5.27 3.43 23.08
C LEU A 8 -6.40 4.44 22.88
N VAL A 9 -6.21 5.66 23.31
CA VAL A 9 -6.84 6.78 22.61
C VAL A 9 -6.06 6.91 21.30
N VAL A 10 -6.47 6.12 20.30
CA VAL A 10 -5.98 6.28 18.93
C VAL A 10 -6.33 7.69 18.55
N ASN A 11 -5.33 8.55 18.41
CA ASN A 11 -5.52 9.85 17.80
C ASN A 11 -5.90 9.58 16.33
N ASN A 12 -7.19 9.52 16.03
CA ASN A 12 -7.73 9.23 14.70
C ASN A 12 -7.31 10.27 13.64
N LYS A 13 -6.57 11.29 14.03
CA LYS A 13 -6.19 12.43 13.17
C LYS A 13 -4.78 12.32 12.60
N THR A 14 -3.89 11.59 13.26
CA THR A 14 -2.48 11.48 12.83
C THR A 14 -1.91 10.07 13.01
N ILE A 15 -0.91 9.74 12.22
CA ILE A 15 -0.14 8.50 12.26
C ILE A 15 1.31 8.83 12.63
N ASP A 16 1.80 8.29 13.72
CA ASP A 16 3.22 8.30 14.09
C ASP A 16 3.99 7.14 13.45
N ALA A 17 5.31 7.09 13.68
CA ALA A 17 6.16 6.05 13.13
C ALA A 17 5.81 4.64 13.66
N ARG A 18 5.33 4.50 14.89
CA ARG A 18 4.93 3.20 15.45
C ARG A 18 3.68 2.68 14.78
N ILE A 19 2.67 3.54 14.61
CA ILE A 19 1.43 3.19 13.91
C ILE A 19 1.77 2.83 12.46
N LEU A 20 2.52 3.65 11.75
CA LEU A 20 2.93 3.39 10.37
C LEU A 20 3.71 2.08 10.22
N SER A 21 4.63 1.77 11.16
CA SER A 21 5.36 0.50 11.18
C SER A 21 4.41 -0.69 11.30
N ARG A 22 3.45 -0.63 12.23
CA ARG A 22 2.45 -1.70 12.43
C ARG A 22 1.56 -1.89 11.21
N MET A 23 1.10 -0.79 10.60
CA MET A 23 0.31 -0.80 9.37
C MET A 23 1.09 -1.44 8.23
N PHE A 24 2.35 -1.05 8.03
CA PHE A 24 3.22 -1.62 7.00
C PHE A 24 3.44 -3.12 7.18
N LEU A 25 3.75 -3.57 8.39
CA LEU A 25 3.96 -5.00 8.69
C LEU A 25 2.68 -5.82 8.51
N ALA A 26 1.54 -5.26 8.86
CA ALA A 26 0.26 -5.90 8.66
C ALA A 26 -0.08 -6.01 7.16
N GLY A 27 0.15 -4.96 6.36
CA GLY A 27 0.00 -4.98 4.89
C GLY A 27 0.91 -6.01 4.22
N ALA A 28 2.16 -6.13 4.68
CA ALA A 28 3.09 -7.13 4.18
C ALA A 28 2.59 -8.57 4.41
N LYS A 29 2.06 -8.85 5.60
CA LYS A 29 1.47 -10.17 5.93
C LYS A 29 0.21 -10.46 5.14
N ASN A 30 -0.64 -9.45 4.90
CA ASN A 30 -1.86 -9.63 4.12
C ASN A 30 -1.53 -9.96 2.66
N LEU A 31 -0.57 -9.25 2.06
CA LEU A 31 -0.10 -9.54 0.71
C LEU A 31 0.48 -10.97 0.62
N GLU A 32 1.29 -11.37 1.62
CA GLU A 32 1.84 -12.73 1.68
C GLU A 32 0.74 -13.80 1.73
N ALA A 33 -0.29 -13.58 2.54
CA ALA A 33 -1.42 -14.50 2.66
C ALA A 33 -2.25 -14.62 1.37
N LYS A 34 -2.25 -13.59 0.52
CA LYS A 34 -2.99 -13.53 -0.74
C LYS A 34 -2.13 -13.83 -1.98
N LYS A 35 -0.88 -14.13 -1.79
CA LYS A 35 0.15 -14.26 -2.84
C LYS A 35 -0.29 -15.17 -3.99
N GLU A 36 -0.79 -16.37 -3.69
CA GLU A 36 -1.15 -17.35 -4.72
C GLU A 36 -2.37 -16.88 -5.54
N TRP A 37 -3.37 -16.30 -4.89
CA TRP A 37 -4.51 -15.72 -5.59
C TRP A 37 -4.09 -14.59 -6.53
N ILE A 38 -3.16 -13.70 -6.11
CA ILE A 38 -2.65 -12.63 -6.96
C ILE A 38 -1.86 -13.20 -8.15
N ASN A 39 -1.14 -14.32 -7.96
CA ASN A 39 -0.47 -15.03 -9.04
C ASN A 39 -1.46 -15.53 -10.11
N GLU A 40 -2.64 -16.02 -9.70
CA GLU A 40 -3.69 -16.49 -10.61
C GLU A 40 -4.26 -15.37 -11.51
N LEU A 41 -4.22 -14.11 -11.05
CA LEU A 41 -4.66 -12.95 -11.81
C LEU A 41 -3.62 -12.48 -12.85
N ASN A 42 -2.41 -13.01 -12.82
CA ASN A 42 -1.29 -12.51 -13.63
C ASN A 42 -1.38 -12.96 -15.07
N VAL A 43 -1.88 -12.10 -15.94
CA VAL A 43 -1.93 -12.32 -17.40
C VAL A 43 -1.19 -11.25 -18.20
N PHE A 44 -0.72 -10.19 -17.57
CA PHE A 44 -0.02 -9.07 -18.22
C PHE A 44 1.17 -8.57 -17.34
N PRO A 45 2.30 -8.14 -17.95
CA PRO A 45 2.65 -8.18 -19.38
C PRO A 45 3.01 -9.58 -19.89
N VAL A 46 3.36 -10.50 -19.00
CA VAL A 46 3.69 -11.90 -19.29
C VAL A 46 2.88 -12.76 -18.33
N PRO A 47 2.16 -13.80 -18.81
CA PRO A 47 1.36 -14.67 -17.97
C PRO A 47 2.21 -15.78 -17.29
N ASP A 48 3.21 -15.38 -16.51
CA ASP A 48 4.13 -16.28 -15.81
C ASP A 48 3.68 -16.62 -14.37
N GLY A 49 2.56 -16.02 -13.90
CA GLY A 49 1.96 -16.35 -12.61
C GLY A 49 2.82 -15.94 -11.42
N ASP A 50 3.64 -14.91 -11.52
CA ASP A 50 4.62 -14.57 -10.49
C ASP A 50 4.42 -13.20 -9.81
N THR A 51 3.40 -12.43 -10.20
CA THR A 51 3.16 -11.07 -9.67
C THR A 51 3.03 -11.05 -8.15
N GLY A 52 2.22 -11.92 -7.57
CA GLY A 52 2.03 -12.02 -6.12
C GLY A 52 3.33 -12.44 -5.41
N THR A 53 4.06 -13.39 -5.98
CA THR A 53 5.36 -13.83 -5.49
C THR A 53 6.38 -12.69 -5.50
N ASN A 54 6.51 -11.96 -6.59
CA ASN A 54 7.45 -10.87 -6.76
C ASN A 54 7.14 -9.70 -5.80
N MET A 55 5.87 -9.32 -5.67
CA MET A 55 5.45 -8.28 -4.74
C MET A 55 5.67 -8.70 -3.28
N THR A 56 5.37 -9.96 -2.93
CA THR A 56 5.60 -10.51 -1.59
C THR A 56 7.08 -10.51 -1.24
N MET A 57 7.96 -11.02 -2.11
CA MET A 57 9.41 -11.00 -1.86
C MET A 57 9.92 -9.58 -1.65
N THR A 58 9.41 -8.62 -2.41
CA THR A 58 9.79 -7.21 -2.32
C THR A 58 9.39 -6.61 -0.97
N ILE A 59 8.13 -6.78 -0.55
CA ILE A 59 7.64 -6.16 0.68
C ILE A 59 8.16 -6.87 1.92
N MET A 60 8.32 -8.19 1.89
CA MET A 60 8.85 -8.98 3.01
C MET A 60 10.33 -8.68 3.29
N SER A 61 11.10 -8.35 2.27
CA SER A 61 12.47 -7.85 2.46
C SER A 61 12.49 -6.54 3.26
N ALA A 62 11.57 -5.63 3.01
CA ALA A 62 11.41 -4.41 3.80
C ALA A 62 10.84 -4.71 5.19
N ALA A 63 9.86 -5.61 5.29
CA ALA A 63 9.26 -6.00 6.57
C ALA A 63 10.27 -6.61 7.54
N ALA A 64 11.24 -7.37 7.05
CA ALA A 64 12.32 -7.92 7.86
C ALA A 64 13.17 -6.79 8.48
N GLU A 65 13.49 -5.74 7.72
CA GLU A 65 14.24 -4.59 8.25
C GLU A 65 13.41 -3.76 9.23
N VAL A 66 12.13 -3.54 8.92
CA VAL A 66 11.22 -2.83 9.83
C VAL A 66 11.03 -3.58 11.15
N SER A 67 10.89 -4.91 11.09
CA SER A 67 10.75 -5.75 12.30
C SER A 67 11.99 -5.77 13.20
N ALA A 68 13.16 -5.46 12.65
CA ALA A 68 14.41 -5.37 13.42
C ALA A 68 14.58 -4.03 14.15
N LEU A 69 13.73 -3.03 13.87
CA LEU A 69 13.79 -1.73 14.52
C LEU A 69 13.14 -1.79 15.91
N THR A 70 13.84 -1.21 16.88
CA THR A 70 13.32 -0.99 18.23
C THR A 70 12.95 0.48 18.36
N ASP A 71 11.66 0.77 18.54
CA ASP A 71 11.12 2.12 18.71
C ASP A 71 11.59 3.13 17.62
N PRO A 72 11.26 2.87 16.33
CA PRO A 72 11.75 3.71 15.23
C PRO A 72 11.12 5.09 15.24
N ASP A 73 11.91 6.09 14.89
CA ASP A 73 11.40 7.35 14.37
C ASP A 73 11.02 7.23 12.89
N MET A 74 10.40 8.28 12.35
CA MET A 74 9.93 8.29 10.96
C MET A 74 11.09 8.17 9.96
N GLU A 75 12.27 8.70 10.28
CA GLU A 75 13.42 8.67 9.37
C GLU A 75 14.01 7.26 9.26
N THR A 76 14.22 6.59 10.40
CA THR A 76 14.73 5.20 10.43
C THR A 76 13.74 4.22 9.83
N LEU A 77 12.45 4.39 10.10
CA LEU A 77 11.38 3.59 9.48
C LEU A 77 11.34 3.78 7.96
N ALA A 78 11.32 5.03 7.49
CA ALA A 78 11.32 5.35 6.06
C ALA A 78 12.54 4.77 5.34
N LYS A 79 13.71 4.80 5.97
CA LYS A 79 14.94 4.19 5.44
C LYS A 79 14.82 2.68 5.35
N ALA A 80 14.32 2.00 6.38
CA ALA A 80 14.14 0.55 6.39
C ALA A 80 13.16 0.10 5.28
N ILE A 81 12.00 0.76 5.16
CA ILE A 81 11.03 0.46 4.10
C ILE A 81 11.64 0.67 2.72
N SER A 82 12.24 1.85 2.46
CA SER A 82 12.78 2.19 1.15
C SER A 82 13.94 1.28 0.73
N SER A 83 14.92 1.09 1.61
CA SER A 83 16.11 0.30 1.28
C SER A 83 15.81 -1.20 1.24
N GLY A 84 14.98 -1.69 2.16
CA GLY A 84 14.57 -3.09 2.21
C GLY A 84 13.78 -3.49 0.96
N SER A 85 12.77 -2.70 0.57
CA SER A 85 11.99 -2.97 -0.64
C SER A 85 12.83 -2.91 -1.91
N LEU A 86 13.79 -1.97 -2.00
CA LEU A 86 14.67 -1.86 -3.16
C LEU A 86 15.60 -3.08 -3.30
N ARG A 87 16.18 -3.56 -2.19
CA ARG A 87 17.02 -4.79 -2.20
C ARG A 87 16.22 -6.04 -2.51
N GLY A 88 14.98 -6.10 -2.04
CA GLY A 88 14.07 -7.22 -2.26
C GLY A 88 13.34 -7.18 -3.60
N ALA A 89 13.45 -6.10 -4.38
CA ALA A 89 12.68 -5.92 -5.61
C ALA A 89 12.91 -7.06 -6.62
N ARG A 90 11.81 -7.68 -7.08
CA ARG A 90 11.80 -8.77 -8.06
C ARG A 90 10.71 -8.52 -9.08
N GLY A 91 10.99 -8.87 -10.34
CA GLY A 91 10.07 -8.71 -11.45
C GLY A 91 9.63 -7.26 -11.66
N ASN A 92 8.75 -7.03 -12.63
CA ASN A 92 8.21 -5.69 -12.89
C ASN A 92 7.34 -5.18 -11.74
N SER A 93 6.47 -6.05 -11.20
CA SER A 93 5.55 -5.71 -10.11
C SER A 93 6.27 -5.34 -8.82
N GLY A 94 7.32 -6.10 -8.44
CA GLY A 94 8.12 -5.78 -7.26
C GLY A 94 8.94 -4.50 -7.43
N VAL A 95 9.49 -4.25 -8.62
CA VAL A 95 10.20 -2.99 -8.90
C VAL A 95 9.25 -1.80 -8.77
N ILE A 96 8.04 -1.87 -9.36
CA ILE A 96 7.05 -0.79 -9.27
C ILE A 96 6.63 -0.57 -7.80
N LEU A 97 6.32 -1.64 -7.07
CA LEU A 97 5.99 -1.55 -5.64
C LEU A 97 7.13 -0.88 -4.85
N SER A 98 8.39 -1.27 -5.10
CA SER A 98 9.56 -0.64 -4.45
C SER A 98 9.67 0.86 -4.74
N GLN A 99 9.32 1.31 -5.94
CA GLN A 99 9.34 2.73 -6.30
C GLN A 99 8.17 3.51 -5.67
N LEU A 100 6.99 2.90 -5.57
CA LEU A 100 5.87 3.47 -4.81
C LEU A 100 6.26 3.68 -3.34
N LEU A 101 6.79 2.65 -2.69
CA LEU A 101 7.27 2.72 -1.30
C LEU A 101 8.38 3.76 -1.13
N ARG A 102 9.33 3.82 -2.08
CA ARG A 102 10.42 4.81 -2.08
C ARG A 102 9.92 6.24 -2.19
N GLY A 103 8.95 6.49 -3.06
CA GLY A 103 8.36 7.83 -3.21
C GLY A 103 7.62 8.26 -1.95
N PHE A 104 6.79 7.38 -1.40
CA PHE A 104 6.07 7.59 -0.15
C PHE A 104 7.02 7.92 1.00
N THR A 105 7.98 7.07 1.26
CA THR A 105 8.94 7.23 2.37
C THR A 105 9.81 8.47 2.23
N LYS A 106 10.15 8.86 1.01
CA LYS A 106 10.89 10.10 0.74
C LYS A 106 10.10 11.35 1.17
N SER A 107 8.78 11.31 1.05
CA SER A 107 7.90 12.41 1.46
C SER A 107 7.81 12.50 2.99
N VAL A 108 7.63 11.37 3.67
CA VAL A 108 7.29 11.34 5.11
C VAL A 108 8.49 11.34 6.05
N LYS A 109 9.70 11.03 5.60
CA LYS A 109 10.89 10.79 6.44
C LYS A 109 11.25 11.90 7.44
N LYS A 110 10.81 13.14 7.21
CA LYS A 110 11.08 14.30 8.10
C LYS A 110 9.87 14.67 8.96
N ALA A 111 8.73 14.03 8.76
CA ALA A 111 7.54 14.29 9.54
C ALA A 111 7.64 13.61 10.91
N LYS A 112 7.06 14.22 11.93
CA LYS A 112 6.85 13.58 13.23
C LYS A 112 5.61 12.70 13.21
N GLU A 113 4.56 13.21 12.61
CA GLU A 113 3.25 12.58 12.46
C GLU A 113 2.70 12.91 11.07
N LEU A 114 1.80 12.09 10.57
CA LEU A 114 1.16 12.20 9.27
C LEU A 114 -0.34 12.43 9.47
N ASP A 115 -0.84 13.57 9.06
CA ASP A 115 -2.26 13.83 8.86
C ASP A 115 -2.70 13.45 7.44
N ALA A 116 -3.96 13.67 7.10
CA ALA A 116 -4.51 13.35 5.77
C ALA A 116 -3.79 14.10 4.65
N LEU A 117 -3.41 15.36 4.86
CA LEU A 117 -2.67 16.16 3.87
C LEU A 117 -1.27 15.59 3.62
N ALA A 118 -0.56 15.22 4.70
CA ALA A 118 0.77 14.61 4.59
C ALA A 118 0.71 13.25 3.90
N VAL A 119 -0.32 12.43 4.20
CA VAL A 119 -0.54 11.14 3.53
C VAL A 119 -0.84 11.33 2.05
N ALA A 120 -1.74 12.25 1.68
CA ALA A 120 -2.07 12.54 0.28
C ALA A 120 -0.84 13.00 -0.51
N ALA A 121 -0.04 13.92 0.05
CA ALA A 121 1.22 14.38 -0.56
C ALA A 121 2.23 13.22 -0.71
N ALA A 122 2.26 12.29 0.24
CA ALA A 122 3.13 11.13 0.16
C ALA A 122 2.67 10.13 -0.90
N MET A 123 1.36 9.93 -1.09
CA MET A 123 0.79 9.11 -2.16
C MET A 123 1.09 9.70 -3.54
N ASP A 124 0.91 11.02 -3.71
CA ASP A 124 1.27 11.70 -4.96
C ASP A 124 2.76 11.52 -5.29
N ARG A 125 3.64 11.70 -4.29
CA ARG A 125 5.07 11.47 -4.46
C ARG A 125 5.44 10.03 -4.78
N ALA A 126 4.69 9.06 -4.24
CA ALA A 126 4.83 7.64 -4.57
C ALA A 126 4.55 7.40 -6.05
N VAL A 127 3.42 7.90 -6.55
CA VAL A 127 2.98 7.80 -7.94
C VAL A 127 4.01 8.45 -8.87
N GLU A 128 4.40 9.70 -8.60
CA GLU A 128 5.42 10.40 -9.40
C GLU A 128 6.73 9.60 -9.53
N THR A 129 7.17 9.01 -8.41
CA THR A 129 8.41 8.21 -8.38
C THR A 129 8.28 6.93 -9.19
N ALA A 130 7.15 6.23 -9.10
CA ALA A 130 6.90 5.00 -9.82
C ALA A 130 6.76 5.25 -11.35
N TYR A 131 6.01 6.29 -11.75
CA TYR A 131 5.87 6.65 -13.17
C TYR A 131 7.22 7.02 -13.81
N LYS A 132 8.11 7.73 -13.09
CA LYS A 132 9.45 8.04 -13.58
C LYS A 132 10.34 6.82 -13.76
N ALA A 133 10.08 5.75 -13.03
CA ALA A 133 10.87 4.51 -13.12
C ALA A 133 10.44 3.59 -14.27
N VAL A 134 9.24 3.79 -14.82
CA VAL A 134 8.68 2.96 -15.89
C VAL A 134 8.80 3.68 -17.23
N MET A 135 9.55 3.11 -18.17
CA MET A 135 9.78 3.75 -19.48
C MET A 135 8.51 3.92 -20.31
N LYS A 136 7.57 2.97 -20.21
CA LYS A 136 6.30 2.96 -20.98
C LYS A 136 5.15 2.58 -20.07
N PRO A 137 4.66 3.51 -19.23
CA PRO A 137 3.49 3.26 -18.38
C PRO A 137 2.30 2.82 -19.22
N LYS A 138 1.55 1.84 -18.70
CA LYS A 138 0.31 1.35 -19.31
C LYS A 138 -0.86 1.63 -18.39
N GLU A 139 -1.95 2.16 -18.97
CA GLU A 139 -3.21 2.31 -18.25
C GLU A 139 -3.85 0.94 -17.98
N GLY A 140 -4.64 0.87 -16.93
CA GLY A 140 -5.25 -0.39 -16.48
C GLY A 140 -4.29 -1.29 -15.69
N THR A 141 -3.24 -0.72 -15.08
CA THR A 141 -2.25 -1.44 -14.27
C THR A 141 -2.15 -0.87 -12.86
N ILE A 142 -1.30 -1.47 -12.01
CA ILE A 142 -0.95 -0.97 -10.66
C ILE A 142 -0.69 0.54 -10.64
N LEU A 143 -0.08 1.10 -11.70
CA LEU A 143 0.19 2.53 -11.78
C LEU A 143 -1.09 3.36 -11.88
N THR A 144 -2.08 2.89 -12.63
CA THR A 144 -3.39 3.55 -12.74
C THR A 144 -4.12 3.51 -11.40
N VAL A 145 -4.15 2.36 -10.73
CA VAL A 145 -4.78 2.21 -9.41
C VAL A 145 -4.12 3.12 -8.39
N ALA A 146 -2.78 3.15 -8.35
CA ALA A 146 -2.03 4.03 -7.46
C ALA A 146 -2.30 5.51 -7.73
N ARG A 147 -2.35 5.92 -9.01
CA ARG A 147 -2.62 7.30 -9.41
C ARG A 147 -4.02 7.75 -8.99
N GLU A 148 -5.03 6.97 -9.29
CA GLU A 148 -6.40 7.32 -8.96
C GLU A 148 -6.63 7.36 -7.44
N ALA A 149 -6.00 6.46 -6.67
CA ALA A 149 -5.99 6.52 -5.22
C ALA A 149 -5.34 7.83 -4.70
N ALA A 150 -4.20 8.24 -5.28
CA ALA A 150 -3.53 9.48 -4.89
C ALA A 150 -4.34 10.73 -5.25
N LEU A 151 -4.98 10.75 -6.43
CA LEU A 151 -5.88 11.84 -6.84
C LEU A 151 -7.07 11.96 -5.89
N LYS A 152 -7.71 10.84 -5.52
CA LYS A 152 -8.80 10.85 -4.55
C LYS A 152 -8.34 11.31 -3.18
N ALA A 153 -7.19 10.86 -2.72
CA ALA A 153 -6.60 11.32 -1.46
C ALA A 153 -6.36 12.83 -1.45
N ALA A 154 -5.80 13.38 -2.54
CA ALA A 154 -5.57 14.82 -2.66
C ALA A 154 -6.87 15.64 -2.70
N GLU A 155 -7.93 15.10 -3.32
CA GLU A 155 -9.27 15.71 -3.37
C GLU A 155 -9.88 15.87 -1.98
N ILE A 156 -9.87 14.79 -1.16
CA ILE A 156 -10.61 14.78 0.11
C ILE A 156 -9.78 15.18 1.34
N ALA A 157 -8.43 15.15 1.24
CA ALA A 157 -7.55 15.44 2.38
C ALA A 157 -7.79 16.82 3.04
N PRO A 158 -8.13 17.93 2.31
CA PRO A 158 -8.38 19.22 2.93
C PRO A 158 -9.59 19.24 3.89
N GLU A 159 -10.56 18.35 3.70
CA GLU A 159 -11.79 18.28 4.49
C GLU A 159 -11.78 17.10 5.48
N ALA A 160 -10.72 16.28 5.48
CA ALA A 160 -10.63 15.11 6.32
C ALA A 160 -10.35 15.49 7.78
N GLU A 161 -11.30 15.25 8.66
CA GLU A 161 -11.15 15.46 10.10
C GLU A 161 -10.50 14.26 10.81
N GLU A 162 -10.70 13.05 10.26
CA GLU A 162 -10.19 11.78 10.79
C GLU A 162 -9.59 10.93 9.66
N LEU A 163 -8.56 10.16 9.98
CA LEU A 163 -7.85 9.34 8.99
C LEU A 163 -8.63 8.09 8.58
N GLN A 164 -9.45 7.52 9.47
CA GLN A 164 -10.18 6.29 9.14
C GLN A 164 -11.17 6.51 7.99
N PRO A 165 -12.13 7.47 8.04
CA PRO A 165 -13.02 7.75 6.90
C PRO A 165 -12.24 8.15 5.64
N PHE A 166 -11.16 8.91 5.80
CA PHE A 166 -10.29 9.30 4.70
C PHE A 166 -9.72 8.07 3.97
N PHE A 167 -9.15 7.10 4.70
CA PHE A 167 -8.64 5.88 4.09
C PHE A 167 -9.73 5.00 3.49
N GLU A 168 -10.89 4.89 4.14
CA GLU A 168 -12.03 4.12 3.62
C GLU A 168 -12.48 4.65 2.26
N GLU A 169 -12.57 5.96 2.10
CA GLU A 169 -13.00 6.59 0.84
C GLU A 169 -11.93 6.46 -0.25
N VAL A 170 -10.64 6.67 0.08
CA VAL A 170 -9.52 6.46 -0.85
C VAL A 170 -9.47 5.00 -1.31
N PHE A 171 -9.64 4.06 -0.39
CA PHE A 171 -9.62 2.64 -0.69
C PHE A 171 -10.80 2.23 -1.59
N ALA A 172 -12.02 2.65 -1.27
CA ALA A 172 -13.20 2.39 -2.10
C ALA A 172 -13.03 2.91 -3.53
N HIS A 173 -12.42 4.09 -3.70
CA HIS A 173 -12.11 4.64 -5.02
C HIS A 173 -11.06 3.81 -5.76
N ALA A 174 -10.03 3.34 -5.07
CA ALA A 174 -9.01 2.47 -5.63
C ALA A 174 -9.58 1.11 -6.06
N GLU A 175 -10.47 0.51 -5.26
CA GLU A 175 -11.21 -0.72 -5.63
C GLU A 175 -12.07 -0.52 -6.88
N ALA A 176 -12.82 0.57 -6.93
CA ALA A 176 -13.64 0.90 -8.11
C ALA A 176 -12.77 1.11 -9.37
N THR A 177 -11.57 1.66 -9.21
CA THR A 177 -10.59 1.79 -10.30
C THR A 177 -10.05 0.43 -10.72
N LEU A 178 -9.67 -0.43 -9.76
CA LEU A 178 -9.20 -1.78 -10.05
C LEU A 178 -10.24 -2.58 -10.85
N ALA A 179 -11.50 -2.52 -10.45
CA ALA A 179 -12.59 -3.19 -11.15
C ALA A 179 -12.76 -2.74 -12.63
N LYS A 180 -12.28 -1.53 -12.96
CA LYS A 180 -12.32 -0.98 -14.35
C LYS A 180 -11.05 -1.28 -15.14
N THR A 181 -10.02 -1.88 -14.57
CA THR A 181 -8.78 -2.19 -15.32
C THR A 181 -9.00 -3.07 -16.54
N PRO A 182 -9.98 -4.03 -16.59
CA PRO A 182 -10.27 -4.78 -17.80
C PRO A 182 -10.83 -3.93 -18.95
N GLU A 183 -11.43 -2.78 -18.64
CA GLU A 183 -11.92 -1.85 -19.67
C GLU A 183 -10.78 -1.02 -20.29
N MET A 184 -9.68 -0.88 -19.57
CA MET A 184 -8.51 -0.09 -19.98
C MET A 184 -7.44 -0.95 -20.68
N LEU A 185 -7.36 -2.24 -20.35
CA LEU A 185 -6.35 -3.15 -20.88
C LEU A 185 -7.03 -4.43 -21.44
N PRO A 186 -7.13 -4.55 -22.77
CA PRO A 186 -7.92 -5.61 -23.42
C PRO A 186 -7.58 -7.04 -22.97
N VAL A 187 -6.30 -7.34 -22.73
CA VAL A 187 -5.88 -8.67 -22.28
C VAL A 187 -6.49 -9.08 -20.94
N LEU A 188 -6.74 -8.14 -20.03
CA LEU A 188 -7.43 -8.40 -18.76
C LEU A 188 -8.90 -8.75 -19.01
N LYS A 189 -9.53 -8.04 -19.95
CA LYS A 189 -10.92 -8.29 -20.33
C LYS A 189 -11.09 -9.67 -20.99
N GLU A 190 -10.18 -10.04 -21.87
CA GLU A 190 -10.17 -11.36 -22.53
C GLU A 190 -9.99 -12.50 -21.52
N ALA A 191 -9.14 -12.28 -20.50
CA ALA A 191 -8.92 -13.24 -19.43
C ALA A 191 -10.00 -13.24 -18.32
N GLY A 192 -10.88 -12.20 -18.30
CA GLY A 192 -11.90 -12.06 -17.26
C GLY A 192 -11.35 -11.75 -15.86
N VAL A 193 -10.19 -11.07 -15.79
CA VAL A 193 -9.51 -10.74 -14.53
C VAL A 193 -9.21 -9.25 -14.42
N VAL A 194 -8.96 -8.78 -13.20
CA VAL A 194 -8.42 -7.44 -12.92
C VAL A 194 -6.89 -7.46 -12.96
N ASP A 195 -6.26 -6.27 -12.93
CA ASP A 195 -4.80 -6.19 -12.87
C ASP A 195 -4.24 -6.78 -11.57
N SER A 196 -3.39 -7.78 -11.69
CA SER A 196 -2.78 -8.50 -10.57
C SER A 196 -1.91 -7.59 -9.68
N GLY A 197 -1.16 -6.67 -10.29
CA GLY A 197 -0.35 -5.69 -9.57
C GLY A 197 -1.20 -4.68 -8.79
N GLY A 198 -2.30 -4.20 -9.39
CA GLY A 198 -3.29 -3.35 -8.73
C GLY A 198 -3.98 -4.06 -7.57
N GLN A 199 -4.37 -5.33 -7.75
CA GLN A 199 -4.89 -6.14 -6.66
C GLN A 199 -3.89 -6.27 -5.52
N GLY A 200 -2.64 -6.59 -5.82
CA GLY A 200 -1.60 -6.69 -4.81
C GLY A 200 -1.35 -5.37 -4.06
N LEU A 201 -1.45 -4.23 -4.75
CA LEU A 201 -1.37 -2.92 -4.09
C LEU A 201 -2.51 -2.70 -3.09
N LEU A 202 -3.75 -3.06 -3.48
CA LEU A 202 -4.90 -2.95 -2.58
C LEU A 202 -4.74 -3.83 -1.34
N GLU A 203 -4.19 -5.06 -1.48
CA GLU A 203 -3.97 -5.95 -0.35
C GLU A 203 -2.95 -5.39 0.66
N VAL A 204 -1.98 -4.60 0.20
CA VAL A 204 -1.08 -3.85 1.09
C VAL A 204 -1.81 -2.72 1.81
N CYS A 205 -2.74 -2.04 1.12
CA CYS A 205 -3.43 -0.85 1.63
C CYS A 205 -4.67 -1.18 2.48
N LEU A 206 -5.30 -2.35 2.32
CA LEU A 206 -6.57 -2.74 2.94
C LEU A 206 -6.61 -2.60 4.47
N LEU A 207 -5.47 -2.75 5.13
CA LEU A 207 -5.39 -2.71 6.59
C LEU A 207 -5.45 -1.30 7.18
N TYR A 208 -5.40 -0.27 6.34
CA TYR A 208 -5.69 1.10 6.77
C TYR A 208 -7.18 1.32 7.07
N THR A 209 -8.05 0.46 6.51
CA THR A 209 -9.50 0.58 6.59
C THR A 209 -10.17 -0.49 7.46
N SER A 210 -9.43 -1.55 7.85
CA SER A 210 -10.02 -2.64 8.64
C SER A 210 -10.01 -2.32 10.13
N PRO A 211 -11.13 -2.47 10.83
CA PRO A 211 -11.15 -2.50 12.27
C PRO A 211 -10.22 -3.61 12.79
N SER A 212 -9.68 -3.41 13.99
CA SER A 212 -8.72 -4.32 14.64
C SER A 212 -9.14 -5.80 14.48
N PRO A 213 -8.19 -6.75 14.33
CA PRO A 213 -8.50 -8.19 14.26
C PRO A 213 -9.40 -8.70 15.39
N ARG A 214 -9.56 -7.94 16.49
CA ARG A 214 -10.47 -8.25 17.59
C ARG A 214 -11.94 -8.06 17.23
N ASP A 215 -12.28 -7.17 16.30
CA ASP A 215 -13.67 -6.87 15.95
C ASP A 215 -14.27 -7.91 15.00
N ARG A 216 -13.43 -8.69 14.29
CA ARG A 216 -13.89 -9.80 13.44
C ARG A 216 -14.29 -11.06 14.22
N SER A 217 -13.92 -11.19 15.48
CA SER A 217 -14.26 -12.36 16.31
C SER A 217 -15.65 -12.29 16.96
N LEU A 218 -16.33 -11.14 16.89
CA LEU A 218 -17.64 -10.92 17.51
C LEU A 218 -18.82 -11.05 16.53
N SER A 219 -18.57 -11.36 15.25
CA SER A 219 -19.60 -11.58 14.22
C SER A 219 -19.60 -13.04 13.78
N ARG A 220 -19.93 -13.96 14.69
CA ARG A 220 -20.41 -15.34 14.40
C ARG A 220 -21.46 -15.74 15.37
#